data_760fc123d1ce2f74b2a849275473f7b4
#
_entry.id   760fc123d1ce2f74b2a849275473f7b4
#
_cell.length_a   1.000
_cell.length_b   1.000
_cell.length_c   1.000
_cell.angle_alpha   90.00
_cell.angle_beta   90.00
_cell.angle_gamma   90.00
#
_symmetry.space_group_name_H-M   'P 1'
#
loop_
_entity.id
_entity.type
_entity.pdbx_description
1 polymer ?
#
loop_
_entity_poly.entity_id
_entity_poly.type
_entity_poly.pdbx_seq_one_letter_code
_entity_poly.pdbx_strand_id
1 'polypeptide(L)'
;MADKRRFELFADLVTRHFPGCHHAFDIAGGQGKLNAALTARGLDVLTFDKRWKHDDVQYAQRLFTLDEPCGCDLLVGMHPDGATRVIVEYAAKHRRPFAIVPCCSDNGMSYKPWMRHLAELGQQLGLDVAEETLPMQGRARALVGKPRD
;
A
#
# COMPACT_ATOMS: atom_id res chain seq x y z
N MET A 1 4.44 -20.18 -1.69
CA MET A 1 3.23 -20.04 -0.90
C MET A 1 3.31 -18.76 -0.05
N ALA A 2 2.23 -17.99 0.00
CA ALA A 2 2.22 -16.77 0.78
C ALA A 2 2.17 -17.07 2.29
N ASP A 3 2.89 -16.29 3.06
CA ASP A 3 2.92 -16.39 4.51
C ASP A 3 1.56 -15.95 5.09
N LYS A 4 0.99 -16.76 5.98
CA LYS A 4 -0.29 -16.44 6.61
C LYS A 4 -0.23 -15.22 7.51
N ARG A 5 0.96 -14.89 8.02
CA ARG A 5 1.18 -13.74 8.90
C ARG A 5 1.39 -12.43 8.14
N ARG A 6 1.38 -12.45 6.82
CA ARG A 6 1.80 -11.29 6.02
C ARG A 6 1.01 -10.01 6.32
N PHE A 7 -0.28 -10.12 6.54
CA PHE A 7 -1.10 -8.94 6.82
C PHE A 7 -0.79 -8.35 8.19
N GLU A 8 -0.61 -9.19 9.20
CA GLU A 8 -0.24 -8.74 10.54
C GLU A 8 1.15 -8.12 10.57
N LEU A 9 2.10 -8.76 9.91
CA LEU A 9 3.48 -8.25 9.84
C LEU A 9 3.55 -6.91 9.11
N PHE A 10 2.80 -6.78 8.03
CA PHE A 10 2.76 -5.52 7.28
C PHE A 10 2.02 -4.43 8.08
N ALA A 11 0.93 -4.78 8.74
CA ALA A 11 0.21 -3.82 9.59
C ALA A 11 1.11 -3.31 10.73
N ASP A 12 1.95 -4.16 11.31
CA ASP A 12 2.93 -3.73 12.32
C ASP A 12 3.95 -2.76 11.73
N LEU A 13 4.43 -3.02 10.52
CA LEU A 13 5.35 -2.12 9.82
C LEU A 13 4.70 -0.74 9.61
N VAL A 14 3.47 -0.72 9.14
CA VAL A 14 2.72 0.51 8.84
C VAL A 14 2.56 1.34 10.12
N THR A 15 2.11 0.73 11.19
CA THR A 15 1.87 1.47 12.44
C THR A 15 3.16 1.93 13.10
N ARG A 16 4.25 1.20 12.91
CA ARG A 16 5.57 1.59 13.42
C ARG A 16 6.12 2.81 12.66
N HIS A 17 5.96 2.83 11.34
CA HIS A 17 6.46 3.94 10.51
C HIS A 17 5.56 5.18 10.59
N PHE A 18 4.25 4.99 10.72
CA PHE A 18 3.28 6.08 10.63
C PHE A 18 2.31 6.09 11.80
N PRO A 19 2.82 6.27 13.04
CA PRO A 19 1.96 6.21 14.23
C PRO A 19 0.95 7.35 14.31
N GLY A 20 1.18 8.45 13.57
CA GLY A 20 0.27 9.59 13.53
C GLY A 20 -0.82 9.51 12.48
N CYS A 21 -0.83 8.46 11.65
CA CYS A 21 -1.86 8.31 10.62
C CYS A 21 -3.07 7.58 11.17
N HIS A 22 -4.27 8.04 10.79
CA HIS A 22 -5.53 7.49 11.29
C HIS A 22 -6.47 7.01 10.20
N HIS A 23 -6.34 7.50 8.97
CA HIS A 23 -7.22 7.19 7.85
C HIS A 23 -6.41 6.66 6.68
N ALA A 24 -6.56 5.38 6.36
CA ALA A 24 -5.79 4.75 5.29
C ALA A 24 -6.69 4.32 4.14
N PHE A 25 -6.17 4.47 2.91
CA PHE A 25 -6.74 3.81 1.73
C PHE A 25 -5.92 2.54 1.47
N ASP A 26 -6.61 1.40 1.42
CA ASP A 26 -6.06 0.09 1.12
C ASP A 26 -6.36 -0.24 -0.33
N ILE A 27 -5.35 -0.18 -1.19
CA ILE A 27 -5.53 -0.22 -2.63
C ILE A 27 -5.38 -1.64 -3.15
N ALA A 28 -6.37 -2.08 -3.96
CA ALA A 28 -6.45 -3.44 -4.50
C ALA A 28 -6.40 -4.48 -3.38
N GLY A 29 -7.17 -4.22 -2.32
CA GLY A 29 -7.10 -4.98 -1.07
C GLY A 29 -7.78 -6.34 -1.07
N GLY A 30 -8.38 -6.75 -2.19
CA GLY A 30 -8.95 -8.09 -2.34
C GLY A 30 -10.02 -8.40 -1.31
N GLN A 31 -9.78 -9.36 -0.45
CA GLN A 31 -10.75 -9.78 0.56
C GLN A 31 -10.82 -8.86 1.79
N GLY A 32 -9.97 -7.84 1.86
CA GLY A 32 -9.98 -6.90 2.98
C GLY A 32 -9.19 -7.35 4.21
N LYS A 33 -8.30 -8.32 4.07
CA LYS A 33 -7.54 -8.84 5.21
C LYS A 33 -6.56 -7.81 5.78
N LEU A 34 -5.93 -7.00 4.93
CA LEU A 34 -5.08 -5.91 5.41
C LEU A 34 -5.92 -4.85 6.12
N ASN A 35 -7.09 -4.51 5.56
CA ASN A 35 -8.02 -3.60 6.20
C ASN A 35 -8.35 -4.06 7.61
N ALA A 36 -8.73 -5.34 7.76
CA ALA A 36 -9.05 -5.90 9.07
C ALA A 36 -7.88 -5.81 10.05
N ALA A 37 -6.67 -6.09 9.60
CA ALA A 37 -5.47 -6.02 10.44
C ALA A 37 -5.17 -4.60 10.90
N LEU A 38 -5.31 -3.61 10.01
CA LEU A 38 -5.09 -2.20 10.33
C LEU A 38 -6.21 -1.64 11.21
N THR A 39 -7.46 -2.02 10.93
CA THR A 39 -8.61 -1.62 11.75
C THR A 39 -8.45 -2.13 13.19
N ALA A 40 -7.96 -3.34 13.36
CA ALA A 40 -7.69 -3.90 14.69
C ALA A 40 -6.62 -3.08 15.44
N ARG A 41 -5.80 -2.31 14.75
CA ARG A 41 -4.78 -1.43 15.33
C ARG A 41 -5.24 0.02 15.46
N GLY A 42 -6.53 0.28 15.25
CA GLY A 42 -7.13 1.58 15.49
C GLY A 42 -7.19 2.52 14.29
N LEU A 43 -6.82 2.06 13.09
CA LEU A 43 -6.97 2.89 11.90
C LEU A 43 -8.38 2.77 11.32
N ASP A 44 -8.82 3.85 10.67
CA ASP A 44 -10.03 3.86 9.86
C ASP A 44 -9.58 3.61 8.42
N VAL A 45 -10.00 2.49 7.82
CA VAL A 45 -9.47 2.01 6.55
C VAL A 45 -10.58 1.82 5.54
N LEU A 46 -10.40 2.36 4.33
CA LEU A 46 -11.27 2.11 3.20
C LEU A 46 -10.51 1.31 2.16
N THR A 47 -11.01 0.13 1.82
CA THR A 47 -10.42 -0.74 0.79
C THR A 47 -11.03 -0.44 -0.57
N PHE A 48 -10.17 -0.31 -1.59
CA PHE A 48 -10.60 -0.18 -2.99
C PHE A 48 -10.21 -1.43 -3.75
N ASP A 49 -11.18 -2.04 -4.45
CA ASP A 49 -10.93 -3.13 -5.38
C ASP A 49 -12.08 -3.20 -6.36
N LYS A 50 -11.80 -3.55 -7.60
CA LYS A 50 -12.85 -3.69 -8.63
C LYS A 50 -13.61 -5.01 -8.50
N ARG A 51 -13.07 -5.97 -7.74
CA ARG A 51 -13.68 -7.31 -7.57
C ARG A 51 -14.68 -7.27 -6.43
N TRP A 52 -15.51 -8.33 -6.35
CA TRP A 52 -16.43 -8.52 -5.25
C TRP A 52 -15.64 -8.71 -3.95
N LYS A 53 -16.19 -8.23 -2.85
CA LYS A 53 -15.47 -8.07 -1.61
C LYS A 53 -16.03 -8.86 -0.44
N HIS A 54 -15.33 -8.82 0.66
CA HIS A 54 -15.79 -9.27 1.97
C HIS A 54 -16.68 -8.23 2.64
N ASP A 55 -17.61 -8.69 3.48
CA ASP A 55 -18.61 -7.82 4.10
C ASP A 55 -18.15 -7.11 5.37
N ASP A 56 -17.06 -7.56 5.99
CA ASP A 56 -16.68 -7.14 7.34
C ASP A 56 -15.81 -5.88 7.39
N VAL A 57 -15.53 -5.24 6.25
CA VAL A 57 -14.67 -4.06 6.19
C VAL A 57 -15.32 -2.98 5.34
N GLN A 58 -14.90 -1.72 5.55
CA GLN A 58 -15.30 -0.63 4.69
C GLN A 58 -14.69 -0.83 3.30
N TYR A 59 -15.50 -0.67 2.26
CA TYR A 59 -15.10 -1.10 0.93
C TYR A 59 -15.73 -0.26 -0.16
N ALA A 60 -14.93 0.18 -1.11
CA ALA A 60 -15.37 0.82 -2.34
C ALA A 60 -15.08 -0.13 -3.50
N GLN A 61 -16.13 -0.70 -4.09
CA GLN A 61 -15.99 -1.65 -5.20
C GLN A 61 -15.79 -0.86 -6.50
N ARG A 62 -14.57 -0.39 -6.70
CA ARG A 62 -14.18 0.32 -7.92
C ARG A 62 -12.67 0.34 -8.04
N LEU A 63 -12.19 0.62 -9.25
CA LEU A 63 -10.78 0.79 -9.52
C LEU A 63 -10.31 2.09 -8.87
N PHE A 64 -9.18 2.04 -8.18
CA PHE A 64 -8.55 3.24 -7.61
C PHE A 64 -7.80 3.99 -8.71
N THR A 65 -8.05 5.29 -8.85
CA THR A 65 -7.41 6.15 -9.85
C THR A 65 -6.86 7.41 -9.20
N LEU A 66 -6.05 8.16 -9.96
CA LEU A 66 -5.51 9.43 -9.50
C LEU A 66 -6.59 10.49 -9.23
N ASP A 67 -7.78 10.31 -9.79
CA ASP A 67 -8.90 11.25 -9.62
C ASP A 67 -9.68 11.04 -8.33
N GLU A 68 -9.38 10.00 -7.58
CA GLU A 68 -10.08 9.71 -6.33
C GLU A 68 -9.88 10.86 -5.34
N PRO A 69 -10.96 11.41 -4.74
CA PRO A 69 -10.81 12.44 -3.71
C PRO A 69 -9.98 11.94 -2.53
N CYS A 70 -9.09 12.78 -2.02
CA CYS A 70 -8.19 12.38 -0.95
C CYS A 70 -8.85 12.47 0.42
N GLY A 71 -9.42 11.35 0.86
CA GLY A 71 -9.99 11.21 2.20
C GLY A 71 -9.09 10.40 3.13
N CYS A 72 -7.78 10.37 2.89
CA CYS A 72 -6.84 9.57 3.66
C CYS A 72 -5.61 10.38 4.05
N ASP A 73 -4.90 9.91 5.07
CA ASP A 73 -3.58 10.42 5.43
C ASP A 73 -2.47 9.39 5.16
N LEU A 74 -2.84 8.22 4.62
CA LEU A 74 -1.89 7.13 4.34
C LEU A 74 -2.45 6.22 3.24
N LEU A 75 -1.58 5.78 2.32
CA LEU A 75 -1.94 4.77 1.32
C LEU A 75 -1.17 3.50 1.57
N VAL A 76 -1.86 2.36 1.52
CA VAL A 76 -1.23 1.05 1.73
C VAL A 76 -1.65 0.08 0.63
N GLY A 77 -0.81 -0.91 0.37
CA GLY A 77 -1.12 -2.00 -0.54
C GLY A 77 -0.22 -3.20 -0.27
N MET A 78 -0.84 -4.35 -0.06
CA MET A 78 -0.15 -5.63 0.08
C MET A 78 -0.41 -6.42 -1.19
N HIS A 79 0.62 -6.60 -2.00
CA HIS A 79 0.52 -7.25 -3.31
C HIS A 79 -0.62 -6.65 -4.15
N PRO A 80 -0.62 -5.30 -4.35
CA PRO A 80 -1.71 -4.63 -5.06
C PRO A 80 -1.57 -4.85 -6.56
N ASP A 81 -2.19 -5.89 -7.04
CA ASP A 81 -2.11 -6.36 -8.42
C ASP A 81 -2.49 -5.25 -9.42
N GLY A 82 -1.54 -4.83 -10.25
CA GLY A 82 -1.75 -3.79 -11.26
C GLY A 82 -1.92 -2.38 -10.73
N ALA A 83 -1.72 -2.15 -9.42
CA ALA A 83 -2.00 -0.86 -8.79
C ALA A 83 -0.84 -0.25 -8.01
N THR A 84 0.38 -0.77 -8.16
CA THR A 84 1.52 -0.29 -7.37
C THR A 84 1.94 1.12 -7.75
N ARG A 85 2.03 1.39 -9.04
CA ARG A 85 2.47 2.69 -9.54
C ARG A 85 1.49 3.80 -9.15
N VAL A 86 0.18 3.54 -9.28
CA VAL A 86 -0.83 4.56 -8.96
C VAL A 86 -0.80 4.94 -7.48
N ILE A 87 -0.45 4.00 -6.60
CA ILE A 87 -0.28 4.31 -5.18
C ILE A 87 0.82 5.35 -4.98
N VAL A 88 1.99 5.13 -5.59
CA VAL A 88 3.12 6.06 -5.48
C VAL A 88 2.77 7.43 -6.06
N GLU A 89 2.15 7.44 -7.23
CA GLU A 89 1.76 8.69 -7.90
C GLU A 89 0.71 9.46 -7.09
N TYR A 90 -0.28 8.77 -6.54
CA TYR A 90 -1.32 9.38 -5.73
C TYR A 90 -0.75 9.96 -4.44
N ALA A 91 0.12 9.21 -3.76
CA ALA A 91 0.78 9.66 -2.56
C ALA A 91 1.57 10.94 -2.81
N ALA A 92 2.31 11.00 -3.92
CA ALA A 92 3.07 12.17 -4.31
C ALA A 92 2.15 13.36 -4.62
N LYS A 93 1.08 13.12 -5.39
CA LYS A 93 0.13 14.15 -5.78
C LYS A 93 -0.50 14.84 -4.57
N HIS A 94 -0.89 14.08 -3.57
CA HIS A 94 -1.60 14.58 -2.40
C HIS A 94 -0.67 14.81 -1.20
N ARG A 95 0.63 14.60 -1.36
CA ARG A 95 1.63 14.77 -0.30
C ARG A 95 1.29 13.91 0.92
N ARG A 96 1.09 12.62 0.68
CA ARG A 96 0.77 11.63 1.71
C ARG A 96 1.84 10.53 1.75
N PRO A 97 2.07 9.91 2.92
CA PRO A 97 2.93 8.73 2.98
C PRO A 97 2.27 7.51 2.36
N PHE A 98 3.10 6.54 2.01
CA PHE A 98 2.62 5.24 1.53
C PHE A 98 3.47 4.11 2.09
N ALA A 99 2.89 2.91 2.12
CA ALA A 99 3.60 1.67 2.38
C ALA A 99 3.03 0.60 1.45
N ILE A 100 3.90 -0.06 0.69
CA ILE A 100 3.47 -1.09 -0.27
C ILE A 100 4.42 -2.29 -0.21
N VAL A 101 3.87 -3.48 -0.50
CA VAL A 101 4.65 -4.71 -0.71
C VAL A 101 4.33 -5.21 -2.10
N PRO A 102 5.09 -4.80 -3.13
CA PRO A 102 4.84 -5.25 -4.50
C PRO A 102 5.12 -6.75 -4.67
N CYS A 103 4.36 -7.43 -5.52
CA CYS A 103 4.65 -8.82 -5.87
C CYS A 103 5.00 -9.00 -7.34
N CYS A 104 4.45 -8.17 -8.20
CA CYS A 104 4.70 -8.20 -9.64
C CYS A 104 4.60 -6.79 -10.19
N SER A 105 5.12 -6.59 -11.40
CA SER A 105 5.07 -5.26 -12.01
C SER A 105 3.74 -5.03 -12.71
N ASP A 106 3.41 -3.75 -12.86
CA ASP A 106 2.22 -3.32 -13.58
C ASP A 106 2.44 -3.32 -15.11
N ASN A 107 3.69 -3.49 -15.57
CA ASN A 107 4.05 -3.34 -16.99
C ASN A 107 4.96 -4.44 -17.53
N GLY A 108 5.01 -5.60 -16.90
CA GLY A 108 5.82 -6.74 -17.35
C GLY A 108 7.28 -6.70 -16.94
N MET A 109 7.72 -5.69 -16.22
CA MET A 109 9.09 -5.58 -15.72
C MET A 109 9.37 -6.66 -14.67
N SER A 110 10.59 -7.21 -14.62
CA SER A 110 10.94 -8.19 -13.59
C SER A 110 11.00 -7.53 -12.20
N TYR A 111 10.97 -8.34 -11.14
CA TYR A 111 10.73 -7.87 -9.78
C TYR A 111 11.76 -6.86 -9.28
N LYS A 112 13.07 -7.17 -9.35
CA LYS A 112 14.09 -6.27 -8.82
C LYS A 112 14.15 -4.93 -9.56
N PRO A 113 14.14 -4.89 -10.90
CA PRO A 113 14.03 -3.63 -11.62
C PRO A 113 12.74 -2.87 -11.30
N TRP A 114 11.62 -3.57 -11.11
CA TRP A 114 10.35 -2.94 -10.75
C TRP A 114 10.44 -2.26 -9.38
N MET A 115 11.00 -2.94 -8.37
CA MET A 115 11.20 -2.35 -7.05
C MET A 115 12.03 -1.08 -7.13
N ARG A 116 13.12 -1.12 -7.91
CA ARG A 116 13.99 0.04 -8.11
C ARG A 116 13.26 1.18 -8.82
N HIS A 117 12.48 0.84 -9.84
CA HIS A 117 11.69 1.81 -10.59
C HIS A 117 10.69 2.53 -9.68
N LEU A 118 9.99 1.81 -8.83
CA LEU A 118 9.01 2.41 -7.90
C LEU A 118 9.69 3.36 -6.91
N ALA A 119 10.84 2.96 -6.37
CA ALA A 119 11.59 3.81 -5.44
C ALA A 119 12.08 5.09 -6.13
N GLU A 120 12.62 4.97 -7.34
CA GLU A 120 13.07 6.11 -8.12
C GLU A 120 11.92 7.05 -8.49
N LEU A 121 10.79 6.48 -8.88
CA LEU A 121 9.59 7.26 -9.20
C LEU A 121 9.15 8.09 -8.00
N GLY A 122 9.08 7.48 -6.82
CA GLY A 122 8.72 8.20 -5.61
C GLY A 122 9.68 9.33 -5.31
N GLN A 123 10.98 9.10 -5.44
CA GLN A 123 12.01 10.11 -5.21
C GLN A 123 11.91 11.26 -6.22
N GLN A 124 11.68 10.95 -7.49
CA GLN A 124 11.50 11.95 -8.53
C GLN A 124 10.27 12.83 -8.29
N LEU A 125 9.24 12.26 -7.66
CA LEU A 125 7.99 12.96 -7.38
C LEU A 125 7.99 13.69 -6.03
N GLY A 126 9.10 13.69 -5.31
CA GLY A 126 9.24 14.46 -4.08
C GLY A 126 9.02 13.71 -2.79
N LEU A 127 9.10 12.38 -2.84
CA LEU A 127 8.98 11.53 -1.65
C LEU A 127 10.35 10.98 -1.26
N ASP A 128 10.56 10.78 0.04
CA ASP A 128 11.67 9.97 0.54
C ASP A 128 11.20 8.52 0.61
N VAL A 129 11.89 7.62 -0.08
CA VAL A 129 11.50 6.23 -0.17
C VAL A 129 12.60 5.35 0.44
N ALA A 130 12.21 4.48 1.37
CA ALA A 130 13.09 3.50 1.99
C ALA A 130 12.53 2.09 1.76
N GLU A 131 13.39 1.09 1.83
CA GLU A 131 13.01 -0.30 1.66
C GLU A 131 13.24 -1.04 2.97
N GLU A 132 12.30 -1.91 3.33
CA GLU A 132 12.43 -2.77 4.49
C GLU A 132 11.93 -4.16 4.15
N THR A 133 12.66 -5.21 4.56
CA THR A 133 12.24 -6.60 4.33
C THR A 133 11.46 -7.10 5.53
N LEU A 134 10.25 -7.60 5.28
CA LEU A 134 9.42 -8.22 6.32
C LEU A 134 9.92 -9.63 6.62
N PRO A 135 9.80 -10.08 7.88
CA PRO A 135 10.22 -11.44 8.27
C PRO A 135 9.17 -12.49 7.86
N MET A 136 8.94 -12.61 6.56
CA MET A 136 7.94 -13.52 6.01
C MET A 136 8.45 -14.17 4.73
N GLN A 137 7.77 -15.23 4.30
CA GLN A 137 8.10 -15.94 3.05
C GLN A 137 7.53 -15.19 1.84
N GLY A 138 8.14 -15.40 0.67
CA GLY A 138 7.70 -14.85 -0.59
C GLY A 138 8.21 -13.44 -0.84
N ARG A 139 7.44 -12.65 -1.58
CA ARG A 139 7.78 -11.26 -1.89
C ARG A 139 7.54 -10.40 -0.65
N ALA A 140 8.58 -10.20 0.13
CA ALA A 140 8.53 -9.63 1.47
C ALA A 140 9.15 -8.22 1.57
N ARG A 141 9.59 -7.65 0.46
CA ARG A 141 10.24 -6.33 0.47
C ARG A 141 9.17 -5.24 0.39
N ALA A 142 9.17 -4.39 1.41
CA ALA A 142 8.25 -3.25 1.48
C ALA A 142 8.97 -1.97 1.05
N LEU A 143 8.26 -1.11 0.34
CA LEU A 143 8.67 0.26 0.10
C LEU A 143 7.83 1.18 0.98
N VAL A 144 8.49 2.07 1.69
CA VAL A 144 7.86 3.04 2.59
C VAL A 144 8.28 4.42 2.12
N GLY A 145 7.31 5.25 1.79
CA GLY A 145 7.57 6.60 1.31
C GLY A 145 6.86 7.65 2.14
N LYS A 146 7.48 8.82 2.25
CA LYS A 146 6.87 9.97 2.91
C LYS A 146 7.29 11.25 2.21
N PRO A 147 6.44 12.29 2.24
CA PRO A 147 6.78 13.56 1.60
C PRO A 147 8.06 14.16 2.17
N ARG A 148 8.90 14.70 1.31
CA ARG A 148 10.07 15.49 1.73
C ARG A 148 9.62 16.84 2.26
N ASP A 149 10.34 17.32 3.24
CA ASP A 149 10.09 18.64 3.81
C ASP A 149 10.52 19.76 2.87
#